data_f03fd7568624aa212f07220eeeb45039
#
_entry.id   f03fd7568624aa212f07220eeeb45039
#
_cell.length_a   1.000
_cell.length_b   1.000
_cell.length_c   1.000
_cell.angle_alpha   90.00
_cell.angle_beta   90.00
_cell.angle_gamma   90.00
#
_symmetry.space_group_name_H-M   'P 1'
#
loop_
_entity.id
_entity.type
_entity.pdbx_description
1 polymer ?
#
loop_
_entity_poly.entity_id
_entity_poly.type
_entity_poly.pdbx_seq_one_letter_code
_entity_poly.pdbx_strand_id
1 'polypeptide(L)'
;MKESPFIAVLKRELDRMVSRRIYFASCIVLPLFSIFFMATIFGNGQMENLPVGVVDGDNTATSREIIRMTEAVPTFRITRHYADEAEARADVQRKSIYGYLSIPSGFEAKVMDGKETALTYYYHYALMSVGSEIHGAFQSLLKSISVVPIVTHAVALGINQEEIESFLLPVTTQNHPLFNPDMDYSVYLTQPFFFVFLQVILLLVTTYSIGSEGKFHTSANWLAVADGNIWVAVTAKLLPYSFIFIVMSILANYVFFGVMHIPMDCGFWALNLTSALLVIATQALAVFLFSLFPAFSIIISIVSMVGSLGATLGGVTFPVLHMFAPVYYASYLFPVRHFVEIGQNLLYGNYGYAYMWGNVACLLLFLIPPLLLLPHLKRSLISRKYDDIE
;
A
#
# COMPACT_ATOMS: atom_id res chain seq x y z
N MET A 1 6.33 -24.56 -44.92
CA MET A 1 6.87 -23.28 -44.42
C MET A 1 7.49 -23.56 -43.06
N LYS A 2 8.79 -23.23 -42.85
CA LYS A 2 9.39 -23.31 -41.50
C LYS A 2 8.67 -22.32 -40.60
N GLU A 3 8.22 -22.78 -39.45
CA GLU A 3 7.64 -21.87 -38.40
C GLU A 3 8.68 -20.79 -38.03
N SER A 4 8.21 -19.58 -37.79
CA SER A 4 9.11 -18.50 -37.32
C SER A 4 9.71 -18.93 -35.96
N PRO A 5 11.01 -18.72 -35.74
CA PRO A 5 11.67 -19.06 -34.48
C PRO A 5 10.98 -18.44 -33.25
N PHE A 6 10.44 -17.24 -33.41
CA PHE A 6 9.63 -16.56 -32.37
C PHE A 6 8.39 -17.36 -31.98
N ILE A 7 7.63 -17.83 -32.98
CA ILE A 7 6.41 -18.62 -32.73
C ILE A 7 6.76 -19.97 -32.12
N ALA A 8 7.85 -20.60 -32.56
CA ALA A 8 8.29 -21.89 -32.03
C ALA A 8 8.68 -21.77 -30.53
N VAL A 9 9.41 -20.72 -30.14
CA VAL A 9 9.75 -20.47 -28.73
C VAL A 9 8.49 -20.15 -27.91
N LEU A 10 7.58 -19.34 -28.46
CA LEU A 10 6.34 -18.98 -27.80
C LEU A 10 5.46 -20.21 -27.51
N LYS A 11 5.25 -21.08 -28.49
CA LYS A 11 4.50 -22.35 -28.31
C LYS A 11 5.15 -23.22 -27.25
N ARG A 12 6.46 -23.42 -27.35
CA ARG A 12 7.24 -24.20 -26.36
C ARG A 12 7.02 -23.67 -24.94
N GLU A 13 6.98 -22.35 -24.76
CA GLU A 13 6.80 -21.76 -23.44
C GLU A 13 5.33 -21.89 -22.94
N LEU A 14 4.35 -21.74 -23.83
CA LEU A 14 2.94 -21.98 -23.50
C LEU A 14 2.71 -23.44 -23.06
N ASP A 15 3.24 -24.41 -23.80
CA ASP A 15 3.16 -25.84 -23.43
C ASP A 15 3.80 -26.10 -22.06
N ARG A 16 4.92 -25.42 -21.77
CA ARG A 16 5.61 -25.51 -20.49
C ARG A 16 4.81 -24.91 -19.35
N MET A 17 4.15 -23.78 -19.58
CA MET A 17 3.29 -23.13 -18.59
C MET A 17 2.09 -24.01 -18.23
N VAL A 18 1.48 -24.65 -19.22
CA VAL A 18 0.33 -25.54 -19.01
C VAL A 18 0.76 -26.86 -18.33
N SER A 19 1.92 -27.40 -18.69
CA SER A 19 2.40 -28.69 -18.16
C SER A 19 2.90 -28.64 -16.72
N ARG A 20 3.28 -27.48 -16.21
CA ARG A 20 3.89 -27.33 -14.87
C ARG A 20 2.99 -26.53 -13.94
N ARG A 21 2.47 -27.17 -12.89
CA ARG A 21 1.56 -26.57 -11.89
C ARG A 21 2.12 -25.29 -11.23
N ILE A 22 3.44 -25.16 -11.13
CA ILE A 22 4.07 -23.99 -10.52
C ILE A 22 3.77 -22.69 -11.28
N TYR A 23 3.70 -22.74 -12.61
CA TYR A 23 3.35 -21.55 -13.40
C TYR A 23 1.90 -21.17 -13.23
N PHE A 24 0.99 -22.16 -13.18
CA PHE A 24 -0.42 -21.87 -12.88
C PHE A 24 -0.57 -21.24 -11.48
N ALA A 25 0.08 -21.79 -10.48
CA ALA A 25 0.04 -21.27 -9.12
C ALA A 25 0.62 -19.83 -9.05
N SER A 26 1.79 -19.59 -9.65
CA SER A 26 2.47 -18.29 -9.53
C SER A 26 1.93 -17.21 -10.48
N CYS A 27 1.41 -17.55 -11.65
CA CYS A 27 0.92 -16.56 -12.61
C CYS A 27 -0.57 -16.24 -12.46
N ILE A 28 -1.35 -17.16 -11.89
CA ILE A 28 -2.80 -17.02 -11.77
C ILE A 28 -3.24 -17.02 -10.31
N VAL A 29 -2.93 -18.09 -9.55
CA VAL A 29 -3.46 -18.23 -8.18
C VAL A 29 -2.91 -17.15 -7.26
N LEU A 30 -1.60 -16.89 -7.27
CA LEU A 30 -1.00 -15.88 -6.39
C LEU A 30 -1.46 -14.44 -6.71
N PRO A 31 -1.51 -13.98 -7.98
CA PRO A 31 -2.08 -12.66 -8.28
C PRO A 31 -3.56 -12.54 -7.90
N LEU A 32 -4.40 -13.55 -8.20
CA LEU A 32 -5.81 -13.57 -7.80
C LEU A 32 -5.97 -13.55 -6.28
N PHE A 33 -5.18 -14.35 -5.57
CA PHE A 33 -5.15 -14.33 -4.12
C PHE A 33 -4.75 -12.95 -3.59
N SER A 34 -3.76 -12.29 -4.21
CA SER A 34 -3.33 -10.95 -3.82
C SER A 34 -4.43 -9.91 -4.06
N ILE A 35 -5.19 -9.99 -5.16
CA ILE A 35 -6.35 -9.13 -5.41
C ILE A 35 -7.39 -9.32 -4.30
N PHE A 36 -7.79 -10.58 -4.05
CA PHE A 36 -8.77 -10.90 -3.02
C PHE A 36 -8.30 -10.46 -1.63
N PHE A 37 -7.04 -10.74 -1.29
CA PHE A 37 -6.45 -10.36 -0.02
C PHE A 37 -6.45 -8.84 0.19
N MET A 38 -6.04 -8.06 -0.81
CA MET A 38 -6.07 -6.60 -0.72
C MET A 38 -7.49 -6.05 -0.63
N ALA A 39 -8.43 -6.62 -1.40
CA ALA A 39 -9.83 -6.21 -1.37
C ALA A 39 -10.51 -6.51 -0.02
N THR A 40 -10.09 -7.58 0.67
CA THR A 40 -10.69 -7.96 1.95
C THR A 40 -10.04 -7.27 3.14
N ILE A 41 -8.72 -7.14 3.17
CA ILE A 41 -8.01 -6.55 4.33
C ILE A 41 -8.30 -5.06 4.49
N PHE A 42 -8.50 -4.35 3.39
CA PHE A 42 -8.82 -2.91 3.40
C PHE A 42 -10.28 -2.62 3.05
N GLY A 43 -11.14 -3.66 2.94
CA GLY A 43 -12.51 -3.53 2.44
C GLY A 43 -13.42 -2.64 3.30
N ASN A 44 -13.17 -2.54 4.60
CA ASN A 44 -13.92 -1.66 5.49
C ASN A 44 -13.44 -0.19 5.44
N GLY A 45 -12.32 0.08 4.80
CA GLY A 45 -11.76 1.40 4.61
C GLY A 45 -11.33 2.11 5.88
N GLN A 46 -12.24 2.38 6.78
CA GLN A 46 -12.01 3.05 8.06
C GLN A 46 -11.85 2.04 9.21
N MET A 47 -11.12 2.44 10.24
CA MET A 47 -11.05 1.67 11.49
C MET A 47 -12.21 2.07 12.39
N GLU A 48 -13.20 1.20 12.44
CA GLU A 48 -14.36 1.37 13.31
C GLU A 48 -14.27 0.47 14.55
N ASN A 49 -15.05 0.84 15.58
CA ASN A 49 -15.21 0.04 16.80
C ASN A 49 -13.89 -0.29 17.52
N LEU A 50 -12.91 0.62 17.49
CA LEU A 50 -11.66 0.43 18.23
C LEU A 50 -11.96 0.37 19.74
N PRO A 51 -11.49 -0.67 20.45
CA PRO A 51 -11.74 -0.80 21.88
C PRO A 51 -11.05 0.31 22.66
N VAL A 52 -11.84 1.11 23.37
CA VAL A 52 -11.38 2.18 24.28
C VAL A 52 -11.98 2.00 25.65
N GLY A 53 -11.36 2.61 26.65
CA GLY A 53 -11.83 2.63 28.03
C GLY A 53 -12.26 4.01 28.47
N VAL A 54 -12.95 4.05 29.61
CA VAL A 54 -13.31 5.29 30.28
C VAL A 54 -12.95 5.18 31.77
N VAL A 55 -12.32 6.22 32.29
CA VAL A 55 -12.12 6.44 33.75
C VAL A 55 -13.00 7.63 34.16
N ASP A 56 -14.12 7.37 34.78
CA ASP A 56 -15.03 8.41 35.24
C ASP A 56 -14.86 8.65 36.74
N GLY A 57 -14.08 9.66 37.11
CA GLY A 57 -13.87 10.11 38.48
C GLY A 57 -14.97 11.05 39.00
N ASP A 58 -15.84 11.54 38.11
CA ASP A 58 -16.85 12.55 38.46
C ASP A 58 -18.24 11.93 38.79
N ASN A 59 -18.63 10.90 38.07
CA ASN A 59 -19.89 10.16 38.22
C ASN A 59 -21.15 11.03 38.18
N THR A 60 -21.15 12.13 37.43
CA THR A 60 -22.22 13.11 37.33
C THR A 60 -23.11 12.91 36.10
N ALA A 61 -24.12 13.79 35.92
CA ALA A 61 -24.92 13.80 34.71
C ALA A 61 -24.09 14.23 33.49
N THR A 62 -23.19 15.19 33.67
CA THR A 62 -22.32 15.72 32.64
C THR A 62 -21.29 14.65 32.19
N SER A 63 -20.68 13.90 33.13
CA SER A 63 -19.74 12.83 32.75
C SER A 63 -20.44 11.72 31.97
N ARG A 64 -21.66 11.33 32.34
CA ARG A 64 -22.45 10.34 31.58
C ARG A 64 -22.80 10.82 30.17
N GLU A 65 -23.06 12.12 30.00
CA GLU A 65 -23.31 12.69 28.67
C GLU A 65 -22.05 12.62 27.80
N ILE A 66 -20.88 12.99 28.33
CA ILE A 66 -19.60 12.88 27.65
C ILE A 66 -19.31 11.42 27.20
N ILE A 67 -19.61 10.47 28.09
CA ILE A 67 -19.46 9.04 27.77
C ILE A 67 -20.38 8.65 26.62
N ARG A 68 -21.65 9.08 26.63
CA ARG A 68 -22.59 8.83 25.52
C ARG A 68 -22.11 9.45 24.19
N MET A 69 -21.62 10.69 24.26
CA MET A 69 -21.02 11.35 23.06
C MET A 69 -19.81 10.57 22.54
N THR A 70 -19.00 10.01 23.44
CA THR A 70 -17.85 9.16 23.05
C THR A 70 -18.31 7.86 22.40
N GLU A 71 -19.36 7.21 22.91
CA GLU A 71 -19.95 6.01 22.32
C GLU A 71 -20.61 6.27 20.96
N ALA A 72 -21.07 7.48 20.72
CA ALA A 72 -21.69 7.86 19.44
C ALA A 72 -20.67 8.03 18.30
N VAL A 73 -19.37 8.10 18.61
CA VAL A 73 -18.31 8.20 17.58
C VAL A 73 -18.04 6.81 16.98
N PRO A 74 -18.22 6.60 15.66
CA PRO A 74 -18.08 5.28 15.04
C PRO A 74 -16.72 4.62 15.25
N THR A 75 -15.67 5.43 15.39
CA THR A 75 -14.31 4.96 15.64
C THR A 75 -14.18 4.23 16.98
N PHE A 76 -15.00 4.58 17.98
CA PHE A 76 -14.86 4.09 19.34
C PHE A 76 -15.88 3.02 19.70
N ARG A 77 -15.41 2.05 20.48
CA ARG A 77 -16.24 1.13 21.23
C ARG A 77 -15.78 1.12 22.68
N ILE A 78 -16.54 1.68 23.59
CA ILE A 78 -16.25 1.61 25.01
C ILE A 78 -16.43 0.17 25.47
N THR A 79 -15.33 -0.49 25.83
CA THR A 79 -15.33 -1.90 26.24
C THR A 79 -15.29 -2.06 27.75
N ARG A 80 -14.73 -1.08 28.47
CA ARG A 80 -14.56 -1.12 29.92
C ARG A 80 -14.65 0.26 30.56
N HIS A 81 -15.24 0.30 31.76
CA HIS A 81 -15.16 1.39 32.70
C HIS A 81 -14.17 1.01 33.80
N TYR A 82 -13.24 1.90 34.09
CA TYR A 82 -12.16 1.67 35.03
C TYR A 82 -12.34 2.56 36.28
N ALA A 83 -11.95 2.04 37.42
CA ALA A 83 -11.99 2.80 38.68
C ALA A 83 -10.84 3.81 38.77
N ASP A 84 -9.68 3.48 38.15
CA ASP A 84 -8.52 4.36 38.16
C ASP A 84 -7.74 4.28 36.81
N GLU A 85 -6.83 5.26 36.63
CA GLU A 85 -6.03 5.35 35.41
C GLU A 85 -4.92 4.26 35.35
N ALA A 86 -4.49 3.71 36.47
CA ALA A 86 -3.42 2.71 36.49
C ALA A 86 -3.90 1.41 35.87
N GLU A 87 -5.14 1.01 36.16
CA GLU A 87 -5.77 -0.16 35.55
C GLU A 87 -5.99 0.05 34.04
N ALA A 88 -6.53 1.20 33.64
CA ALA A 88 -6.73 1.54 32.22
C ALA A 88 -5.41 1.55 31.47
N ARG A 89 -4.35 2.14 32.02
CA ARG A 89 -3.01 2.17 31.45
C ARG A 89 -2.43 0.77 31.28
N ALA A 90 -2.62 -0.12 32.26
CA ALA A 90 -2.18 -1.51 32.16
C ALA A 90 -2.86 -2.25 30.99
N ASP A 91 -4.13 -1.97 30.75
CA ASP A 91 -4.87 -2.57 29.64
C ASP A 91 -4.47 -1.97 28.27
N VAL A 92 -4.07 -0.70 28.19
CA VAL A 92 -3.43 -0.13 27.00
C VAL A 92 -2.08 -0.83 26.72
N GLN A 93 -1.27 -1.07 27.75
CA GLN A 93 0.00 -1.79 27.60
C GLN A 93 -0.17 -3.23 27.12
N ARG A 94 -1.24 -3.90 27.58
CA ARG A 94 -1.63 -5.25 27.13
C ARG A 94 -2.31 -5.28 25.75
N LYS A 95 -2.60 -4.09 25.19
CA LYS A 95 -3.37 -3.92 23.94
C LYS A 95 -4.79 -4.49 24.02
N SER A 96 -5.37 -4.58 25.21
CA SER A 96 -6.78 -4.94 25.41
C SER A 96 -7.69 -3.77 25.02
N ILE A 97 -7.20 -2.56 25.19
CA ILE A 97 -7.77 -1.31 24.66
C ILE A 97 -6.66 -0.50 23.99
N TYR A 98 -7.03 0.38 23.07
CA TYR A 98 -6.07 1.25 22.38
C TYR A 98 -5.98 2.66 22.96
N GLY A 99 -6.90 3.04 23.83
CA GLY A 99 -6.88 4.31 24.53
C GLY A 99 -7.96 4.38 25.61
N TYR A 100 -7.95 5.43 26.40
CA TYR A 100 -8.99 5.72 27.36
C TYR A 100 -9.17 7.22 27.56
N LEU A 101 -10.43 7.60 27.87
CA LEU A 101 -10.82 8.95 28.30
C LEU A 101 -10.83 9.00 29.82
N SER A 102 -10.19 10.02 30.40
CA SER A 102 -10.19 10.28 31.84
C SER A 102 -10.98 11.56 32.13
N ILE A 103 -12.01 11.45 32.95
CA ILE A 103 -12.84 12.54 33.46
C ILE A 103 -12.47 12.74 34.95
N PRO A 104 -11.86 13.86 35.31
CA PRO A 104 -11.43 14.07 36.70
C PRO A 104 -12.60 14.32 37.64
N SER A 105 -12.40 14.00 38.92
CA SER A 105 -13.37 14.31 39.96
C SER A 105 -13.65 15.81 40.07
N GLY A 106 -14.90 16.18 40.31
CA GLY A 106 -15.34 17.58 40.39
C GLY A 106 -15.38 18.28 39.03
N PHE A 107 -15.42 17.54 37.93
CA PHE A 107 -15.46 18.08 36.59
C PHE A 107 -16.71 18.95 36.37
N GLU A 108 -17.91 18.43 36.63
CA GLU A 108 -19.17 19.16 36.48
C GLU A 108 -19.19 20.42 37.34
N ALA A 109 -18.81 20.34 38.62
CA ALA A 109 -18.77 21.49 39.51
C ALA A 109 -17.87 22.61 39.00
N LYS A 110 -16.68 22.28 38.48
CA LYS A 110 -15.76 23.26 37.90
C LYS A 110 -16.30 23.88 36.62
N VAL A 111 -16.94 23.10 35.76
CA VAL A 111 -17.59 23.62 34.56
C VAL A 111 -18.70 24.57 34.88
N MET A 112 -19.55 24.24 35.87
CA MET A 112 -20.66 25.12 36.34
C MET A 112 -20.17 26.40 37.02
N ASP A 113 -19.03 26.33 37.71
CA ASP A 113 -18.37 27.48 38.34
C ASP A 113 -17.59 28.36 37.33
N GLY A 114 -17.52 27.98 36.05
CA GLY A 114 -16.70 28.66 35.05
C GLY A 114 -15.18 28.54 35.30
N LYS A 115 -14.77 27.54 36.08
CA LYS A 115 -13.35 27.27 36.37
C LYS A 115 -12.75 26.36 35.32
N GLU A 116 -11.46 26.56 35.08
CA GLU A 116 -10.71 25.70 34.17
C GLU A 116 -10.70 24.23 34.66
N THR A 117 -11.01 23.33 33.76
CA THR A 117 -10.92 21.87 33.95
C THR A 117 -10.48 21.23 32.64
N ALA A 118 -9.95 20.00 32.71
CA ALA A 118 -9.44 19.32 31.53
C ALA A 118 -10.02 17.90 31.45
N LEU A 119 -10.47 17.53 30.26
CA LEU A 119 -10.66 16.15 29.87
C LEU A 119 -9.34 15.63 29.26
N THR A 120 -8.88 14.50 29.74
CA THR A 120 -7.63 13.93 29.29
C THR A 120 -7.88 12.62 28.57
N TYR A 121 -7.27 12.45 27.40
CA TYR A 121 -7.30 11.16 26.70
C TYR A 121 -5.90 10.63 26.52
N TYR A 122 -5.76 9.34 26.75
CA TYR A 122 -4.50 8.59 26.57
C TYR A 122 -4.71 7.56 25.47
N TYR A 123 -3.72 7.38 24.61
CA TYR A 123 -3.84 6.46 23.48
C TYR A 123 -2.50 5.84 23.08
N HIS A 124 -2.58 4.67 22.49
CA HIS A 124 -1.42 3.88 22.08
C HIS A 124 -0.89 4.34 20.72
N TYR A 125 0.14 5.18 20.71
CA TYR A 125 0.70 5.75 19.48
C TYR A 125 1.86 4.95 18.85
N ALA A 126 2.34 3.89 19.49
CA ALA A 126 3.33 3.00 18.87
C ALA A 126 2.77 2.26 17.63
N LEU A 127 1.45 2.12 17.55
CA LEU A 127 0.71 1.73 16.34
C LEU A 127 0.21 3.01 15.68
N MET A 128 1.03 3.62 14.82
CA MET A 128 0.75 4.95 14.24
C MET A 128 -0.63 5.05 13.58
N SER A 129 -1.05 4.02 12.84
CA SER A 129 -2.36 4.00 12.17
C SER A 129 -3.52 4.10 13.16
N VAL A 130 -3.54 3.21 14.15
CA VAL A 130 -4.57 3.20 15.20
C VAL A 130 -4.49 4.46 16.06
N GLY A 131 -3.27 4.87 16.41
CA GLY A 131 -3.04 6.05 17.25
C GLY A 131 -3.46 7.35 16.59
N SER A 132 -3.23 7.54 15.31
CA SER A 132 -3.67 8.73 14.57
C SER A 132 -5.20 8.78 14.43
N GLU A 133 -5.83 7.64 14.19
CA GLU A 133 -7.29 7.52 14.10
C GLU A 133 -7.95 7.91 15.43
N ILE A 134 -7.52 7.30 16.52
CA ILE A 134 -8.01 7.60 17.87
C ILE A 134 -7.77 9.07 18.23
N HIS A 135 -6.58 9.61 17.93
CA HIS A 135 -6.25 11.00 18.18
C HIS A 135 -7.20 11.95 17.42
N GLY A 136 -7.41 11.72 16.13
CA GLY A 136 -8.31 12.52 15.30
C GLY A 136 -9.75 12.49 15.82
N ALA A 137 -10.25 11.31 16.16
CA ALA A 137 -11.59 11.11 16.70
C ALA A 137 -11.79 11.79 18.06
N PHE A 138 -10.84 11.64 19.00
CA PHE A 138 -10.88 12.36 20.28
C PHE A 138 -10.77 13.87 20.13
N GLN A 139 -9.91 14.37 19.22
CA GLN A 139 -9.83 15.82 18.97
C GLN A 139 -11.17 16.39 18.48
N SER A 140 -11.82 15.71 17.56
CA SER A 140 -13.14 16.12 17.05
C SER A 140 -14.21 16.08 18.15
N LEU A 141 -14.21 15.02 18.95
CA LEU A 141 -15.12 14.87 20.09
C LEU A 141 -14.93 15.98 21.13
N LEU A 142 -13.68 16.24 21.55
CA LEU A 142 -13.39 17.25 22.58
C LEU A 142 -13.73 18.68 22.13
N LYS A 143 -13.57 19.00 20.84
CA LYS A 143 -14.06 20.27 20.29
C LYS A 143 -15.58 20.40 20.47
N SER A 144 -16.33 19.36 20.15
CA SER A 144 -17.79 19.34 20.31
C SER A 144 -18.18 19.46 21.77
N ILE A 145 -17.53 18.73 22.69
CA ILE A 145 -17.79 18.77 24.13
C ILE A 145 -17.49 20.16 24.72
N SER A 146 -16.42 20.82 24.29
CA SER A 146 -16.02 22.12 24.86
C SER A 146 -17.00 23.25 24.57
N VAL A 147 -17.72 23.18 23.47
CA VAL A 147 -18.69 24.22 23.06
C VAL A 147 -20.02 24.06 23.74
N VAL A 148 -20.47 22.84 24.00
CA VAL A 148 -21.83 22.54 24.56
C VAL A 148 -22.14 23.23 25.91
N PRO A 149 -21.28 23.14 26.95
CA PRO A 149 -21.57 23.77 28.23
C PRO A 149 -21.66 25.29 28.13
N ILE A 150 -20.83 25.91 27.32
CA ILE A 150 -20.76 27.36 27.14
C ILE A 150 -22.02 27.87 26.46
N VAL A 151 -22.44 27.20 25.38
CA VAL A 151 -23.67 27.54 24.65
C VAL A 151 -24.90 27.35 25.58
N THR A 152 -24.97 26.21 26.29
CA THR A 152 -26.10 25.92 27.19
C THR A 152 -26.23 26.97 28.30
N HIS A 153 -25.12 27.36 28.92
CA HIS A 153 -25.11 28.36 29.99
C HIS A 153 -25.49 29.75 29.47
N ALA A 154 -24.97 30.14 28.32
CA ALA A 154 -25.26 31.45 27.74
C ALA A 154 -26.72 31.56 27.21
N VAL A 155 -27.26 30.49 26.64
CA VAL A 155 -28.69 30.41 26.26
C VAL A 155 -29.58 30.50 27.50
N ALA A 156 -29.19 29.88 28.62
CA ALA A 156 -29.91 30.01 29.91
C ALA A 156 -29.90 31.46 30.45
N LEU A 157 -28.90 32.26 30.08
CA LEU A 157 -28.83 33.70 30.38
C LEU A 157 -29.57 34.57 29.34
N GLY A 158 -30.23 33.97 28.36
CA GLY A 158 -31.03 34.68 27.36
C GLY A 158 -30.22 35.27 26.18
N ILE A 159 -28.98 34.84 26.01
CA ILE A 159 -28.12 35.26 24.87
C ILE A 159 -28.45 34.36 23.68
N ASN A 160 -28.55 34.96 22.48
CA ASN A 160 -28.85 34.19 21.28
C ASN A 160 -27.68 33.26 20.89
N GLN A 161 -27.97 32.02 20.52
CA GLN A 161 -26.99 31.01 20.21
C GLN A 161 -26.03 31.46 19.10
N GLU A 162 -26.51 32.14 18.05
CA GLU A 162 -25.68 32.63 16.95
C GLU A 162 -24.66 33.70 17.40
N GLU A 163 -25.03 34.54 18.35
CA GLU A 163 -24.15 35.56 18.94
C GLU A 163 -23.06 34.92 19.79
N ILE A 164 -23.42 33.88 20.54
CA ILE A 164 -22.50 33.12 21.39
C ILE A 164 -21.46 32.40 20.55
N GLU A 165 -21.86 31.69 19.51
CA GLU A 165 -20.97 30.96 18.62
C GLU A 165 -19.98 31.92 17.92
N SER A 166 -20.45 33.07 17.44
CA SER A 166 -19.57 34.06 16.79
C SER A 166 -18.56 34.70 17.76
N PHE A 167 -18.93 34.85 19.04
CA PHE A 167 -18.04 35.41 20.07
C PHE A 167 -17.01 34.40 20.60
N LEU A 168 -17.41 33.12 20.72
CA LEU A 168 -16.53 32.06 21.23
C LEU A 168 -15.54 31.55 20.19
N LEU A 169 -15.93 31.58 18.93
CA LEU A 169 -15.14 31.08 17.82
C LEU A 169 -14.90 32.20 16.78
N PRO A 170 -14.21 33.31 17.14
CA PRO A 170 -13.94 34.40 16.20
C PRO A 170 -13.11 33.96 15.02
N VAL A 171 -12.42 32.83 15.13
CA VAL A 171 -11.70 32.16 14.05
C VAL A 171 -12.15 30.71 13.95
N THR A 172 -12.92 30.41 12.92
CA THR A 172 -13.31 29.03 12.62
C THR A 172 -12.24 28.37 11.78
N THR A 173 -11.75 27.21 12.21
CA THR A 173 -10.84 26.40 11.39
C THR A 173 -11.66 25.50 10.48
N GLN A 174 -11.63 25.78 9.18
CA GLN A 174 -12.18 24.90 8.17
C GLN A 174 -11.10 23.90 7.76
N ASN A 175 -11.34 22.62 8.00
CA ASN A 175 -10.45 21.55 7.61
C ASN A 175 -11.04 20.83 6.38
N HIS A 176 -10.37 20.93 5.24
CA HIS A 176 -10.76 20.27 4.00
C HIS A 176 -9.66 19.30 3.59
N PRO A 177 -9.64 18.04 4.08
CA PRO A 177 -8.70 17.04 3.62
C PRO A 177 -8.89 16.83 2.12
N LEU A 178 -7.80 16.95 1.36
CA LEU A 178 -7.83 16.72 -0.08
C LEU A 178 -7.60 15.24 -0.37
N PHE A 179 -8.25 14.73 -1.42
CA PHE A 179 -8.06 13.41 -2.03
C PHE A 179 -8.53 12.19 -1.22
N ASN A 180 -8.48 12.23 0.09
CA ASN A 180 -8.96 11.17 0.99
C ASN A 180 -9.58 11.81 2.24
N PRO A 181 -10.75 12.46 2.11
CA PRO A 181 -11.39 13.19 3.20
C PRO A 181 -11.77 12.29 4.38
N ASP A 182 -12.10 11.05 4.10
CA ASP A 182 -12.55 10.07 5.10
C ASP A 182 -11.39 9.29 5.73
N MET A 183 -10.14 9.60 5.36
CA MET A 183 -8.93 8.88 5.81
C MET A 183 -9.02 7.36 5.58
N ASP A 184 -9.65 6.96 4.49
CA ASP A 184 -9.90 5.58 4.10
C ASP A 184 -8.59 4.86 3.71
N TYR A 185 -8.28 3.78 4.41
CA TYR A 185 -7.09 2.96 4.16
C TYR A 185 -7.16 2.24 2.81
N SER A 186 -8.35 1.93 2.31
CA SER A 186 -8.51 1.29 1.01
C SER A 186 -8.02 2.19 -0.12
N VAL A 187 -8.28 3.50 -0.02
CA VAL A 187 -7.80 4.53 -0.96
C VAL A 187 -6.28 4.61 -0.97
N TYR A 188 -5.68 4.58 0.21
CA TYR A 188 -4.25 4.83 0.38
C TYR A 188 -3.38 3.61 0.08
N LEU A 189 -3.80 2.40 0.48
CA LEU A 189 -2.93 1.22 0.52
C LEU A 189 -3.27 0.15 -0.51
N THR A 190 -4.55 -0.05 -0.86
CA THR A 190 -4.97 -1.21 -1.65
C THR A 190 -4.21 -1.34 -2.96
N GLN A 191 -4.27 -0.33 -3.80
CA GLN A 191 -3.67 -0.35 -5.13
C GLN A 191 -2.12 -0.37 -5.05
N PRO A 192 -1.43 0.50 -4.31
CA PRO A 192 0.03 0.48 -4.26
C PRO A 192 0.59 -0.82 -3.70
N PHE A 193 0.03 -1.36 -2.62
CA PHE A 193 0.49 -2.64 -2.05
C PHE A 193 0.27 -3.81 -2.99
N PHE A 194 -0.85 -3.87 -3.69
CA PHE A 194 -1.07 -4.91 -4.69
C PHE A 194 0.05 -4.91 -5.74
N PHE A 195 0.42 -3.75 -6.28
CA PHE A 195 1.47 -3.66 -7.29
C PHE A 195 2.87 -3.95 -6.75
N VAL A 196 3.13 -3.68 -5.47
CA VAL A 196 4.34 -4.17 -4.78
C VAL A 196 4.38 -5.69 -4.78
N PHE A 197 3.30 -6.37 -4.37
CA PHE A 197 3.23 -7.84 -4.39
C PHE A 197 3.35 -8.38 -5.81
N LEU A 198 2.66 -7.77 -6.76
CA LEU A 198 2.72 -8.16 -8.17
C LEU A 198 4.15 -8.08 -8.71
N GLN A 199 4.89 -7.01 -8.37
CA GLN A 199 6.30 -6.87 -8.73
C GLN A 199 7.14 -8.03 -8.19
N VAL A 200 6.98 -8.40 -6.91
CA VAL A 200 7.71 -9.51 -6.30
C VAL A 200 7.42 -10.83 -7.02
N ILE A 201 6.15 -11.14 -7.24
CA ILE A 201 5.73 -12.36 -7.95
C ILE A 201 6.32 -12.37 -9.37
N LEU A 202 6.22 -11.26 -10.08
CA LEU A 202 6.70 -11.14 -11.45
C LEU A 202 8.24 -11.26 -11.56
N LEU A 203 8.99 -10.66 -10.63
CA LEU A 203 10.43 -10.82 -10.53
C LEU A 203 10.80 -12.31 -10.36
N LEU A 204 10.14 -13.00 -9.43
CA LEU A 204 10.38 -14.41 -9.16
C LEU A 204 10.01 -15.31 -10.36
N VAL A 205 8.84 -15.09 -10.95
CA VAL A 205 8.37 -15.86 -12.12
C VAL A 205 9.29 -15.68 -13.32
N THR A 206 9.68 -14.44 -13.61
CA THR A 206 10.59 -14.13 -14.72
C THR A 206 11.95 -14.80 -14.52
N THR A 207 12.52 -14.66 -13.32
CA THR A 207 13.78 -15.28 -12.95
C THR A 207 13.70 -16.81 -13.00
N TYR A 208 12.61 -17.40 -12.47
CA TYR A 208 12.38 -18.83 -12.52
C TYR A 208 12.21 -19.35 -13.94
N SER A 209 11.49 -18.63 -14.81
CA SER A 209 11.27 -19.07 -16.20
C SER A 209 12.58 -19.19 -16.97
N ILE A 210 13.52 -18.26 -16.79
CA ILE A 210 14.82 -18.28 -17.43
C ILE A 210 15.76 -19.27 -16.73
N GLY A 211 15.86 -19.20 -15.41
CA GLY A 211 16.79 -20.00 -14.63
C GLY A 211 16.50 -21.50 -14.65
N SER A 212 15.22 -21.87 -14.79
CA SER A 212 14.84 -23.27 -14.95
C SER A 212 15.31 -23.90 -16.25
N GLU A 213 15.72 -23.12 -17.28
CA GLU A 213 16.39 -23.67 -18.47
C GLU A 213 17.81 -24.18 -18.15
N GLY A 214 18.54 -23.46 -17.29
CA GLY A 214 19.84 -23.93 -16.76
C GLY A 214 19.64 -25.14 -15.87
N LYS A 215 18.80 -25.02 -14.84
CA LYS A 215 18.55 -26.07 -13.85
C LYS A 215 18.13 -27.43 -14.46
N PHE A 216 17.36 -27.42 -15.53
CA PHE A 216 16.92 -28.64 -16.21
C PHE A 216 17.74 -28.98 -17.47
N HIS A 217 18.90 -28.33 -17.67
CA HIS A 217 19.80 -28.53 -18.80
C HIS A 217 19.14 -28.37 -20.18
N THR A 218 18.11 -27.50 -20.29
CA THR A 218 17.34 -27.26 -21.52
C THR A 218 17.77 -26.00 -22.26
N SER A 219 18.76 -25.25 -21.75
CA SER A 219 19.24 -23.98 -22.32
C SER A 219 19.68 -24.09 -23.78
N ALA A 220 20.42 -25.15 -24.11
CA ALA A 220 20.89 -25.38 -25.50
C ALA A 220 19.71 -25.62 -26.46
N ASN A 221 18.73 -26.42 -26.06
CA ASN A 221 17.52 -26.65 -26.84
C ASN A 221 16.68 -25.37 -27.02
N TRP A 222 16.50 -24.59 -25.93
CA TRP A 222 15.80 -23.31 -25.99
C TRP A 222 16.45 -22.37 -27.00
N LEU A 223 17.79 -22.21 -26.94
CA LEU A 223 18.52 -21.37 -27.88
C LEU A 223 18.48 -21.92 -29.32
N ALA A 224 18.49 -23.24 -29.50
CA ALA A 224 18.39 -23.86 -30.83
C ALA A 224 17.02 -23.59 -31.47
N VAL A 225 15.92 -23.66 -30.71
CA VAL A 225 14.57 -23.31 -31.19
C VAL A 225 14.49 -21.84 -31.61
N ALA A 226 15.27 -20.96 -31.00
CA ALA A 226 15.38 -19.53 -31.36
C ALA A 226 16.40 -19.25 -32.49
N ASP A 227 16.86 -20.25 -33.23
CA ASP A 227 17.96 -20.14 -34.23
C ASP A 227 19.23 -19.48 -33.64
N GLY A 228 19.50 -19.72 -32.37
CA GLY A 228 20.64 -19.13 -31.63
C GLY A 228 20.52 -17.64 -31.33
N ASN A 229 19.40 -17.00 -31.61
CA ASN A 229 19.19 -15.60 -31.34
C ASN A 229 18.61 -15.40 -29.91
N ILE A 230 19.44 -14.88 -29.01
CA ILE A 230 19.06 -14.67 -27.59
C ILE A 230 17.92 -13.64 -27.42
N TRP A 231 17.83 -12.64 -28.30
CA TRP A 231 16.76 -11.64 -28.26
C TRP A 231 15.41 -12.27 -28.55
N VAL A 232 15.34 -13.12 -29.62
CA VAL A 232 14.14 -13.88 -29.95
C VAL A 232 13.81 -14.86 -28.83
N ALA A 233 14.81 -15.53 -28.27
CA ALA A 233 14.64 -16.49 -27.21
C ALA A 233 14.00 -15.86 -25.98
N VAL A 234 14.54 -14.73 -25.49
CA VAL A 234 14.05 -14.06 -24.26
C VAL A 234 12.72 -13.37 -24.50
N THR A 235 12.56 -12.61 -25.59
CA THR A 235 11.31 -11.87 -25.84
C THR A 235 10.12 -12.80 -26.07
N ALA A 236 10.27 -13.86 -26.90
CA ALA A 236 9.20 -14.81 -27.14
C ALA A 236 8.86 -15.63 -25.86
N LYS A 237 9.86 -15.92 -25.02
CA LYS A 237 9.66 -16.62 -23.74
C LYS A 237 8.90 -15.78 -22.74
N LEU A 238 9.19 -14.48 -22.63
CA LEU A 238 8.59 -13.61 -21.62
C LEU A 238 7.21 -13.08 -22.02
N LEU A 239 6.88 -13.05 -23.29
CA LEU A 239 5.63 -12.51 -23.80
C LEU A 239 4.37 -13.08 -23.14
N PRO A 240 4.19 -14.40 -22.96
CA PRO A 240 3.00 -14.94 -22.31
C PRO A 240 2.88 -14.51 -20.85
N TYR A 241 3.98 -14.40 -20.13
CA TYR A 241 4.00 -13.88 -18.76
C TYR A 241 3.59 -12.40 -18.73
N SER A 242 4.17 -11.57 -19.63
CA SER A 242 3.79 -10.16 -19.75
C SER A 242 2.28 -10.02 -19.97
N PHE A 243 1.73 -10.80 -20.88
CA PHE A 243 0.29 -10.76 -21.19
C PHE A 243 -0.55 -11.12 -19.97
N ILE A 244 -0.24 -12.22 -19.28
CA ILE A 244 -1.00 -12.66 -18.08
C ILE A 244 -0.92 -11.60 -16.98
N PHE A 245 0.26 -11.08 -16.67
CA PHE A 245 0.41 -10.09 -15.59
C PHE A 245 -0.21 -8.74 -15.94
N ILE A 246 -0.23 -8.32 -17.21
CA ILE A 246 -0.99 -7.15 -17.66
C ILE A 246 -2.48 -7.38 -17.47
N VAL A 247 -3.01 -8.55 -17.86
CA VAL A 247 -4.42 -8.89 -17.64
C VAL A 247 -4.77 -8.92 -16.15
N MET A 248 -3.89 -9.48 -15.30
CA MET A 248 -4.08 -9.48 -13.84
C MET A 248 -4.04 -8.05 -13.26
N SER A 249 -3.20 -7.17 -13.82
CA SER A 249 -3.17 -5.75 -13.43
C SER A 249 -4.47 -5.02 -13.79
N ILE A 250 -5.00 -5.27 -14.99
CA ILE A 250 -6.29 -4.72 -15.43
C ILE A 250 -7.43 -5.23 -14.55
N LEU A 251 -7.43 -6.53 -14.25
CA LEU A 251 -8.42 -7.14 -13.37
C LEU A 251 -8.36 -6.52 -11.95
N ALA A 252 -7.17 -6.34 -11.41
CA ALA A 252 -6.97 -5.72 -10.10
C ALA A 252 -7.52 -4.28 -10.08
N ASN A 253 -7.14 -3.47 -11.05
CA ASN A 253 -7.65 -2.10 -11.17
C ASN A 253 -9.18 -2.08 -11.34
N TYR A 254 -9.75 -3.02 -12.09
CA TYR A 254 -11.20 -3.14 -12.22
C TYR A 254 -11.87 -3.49 -10.88
N VAL A 255 -11.29 -4.42 -10.11
CA VAL A 255 -11.82 -4.78 -8.79
C VAL A 255 -11.73 -3.59 -7.82
N PHE A 256 -10.59 -2.91 -7.75
CA PHE A 256 -10.39 -1.83 -6.79
C PHE A 256 -11.25 -0.60 -7.12
N PHE A 257 -11.25 -0.15 -8.36
CA PHE A 257 -11.94 1.08 -8.76
C PHE A 257 -13.38 0.84 -9.24
N GLY A 258 -13.67 -0.33 -9.85
CA GLY A 258 -15.00 -0.65 -10.35
C GLY A 258 -15.90 -1.37 -9.35
N VAL A 259 -15.37 -2.31 -8.55
CA VAL A 259 -16.17 -3.11 -7.60
C VAL A 259 -16.12 -2.52 -6.19
N MET A 260 -14.95 -2.15 -5.69
CA MET A 260 -14.80 -1.53 -4.38
C MET A 260 -15.13 -0.03 -4.39
N HIS A 261 -15.31 0.56 -5.58
CA HIS A 261 -15.62 1.99 -5.74
C HIS A 261 -14.59 2.95 -5.09
N ILE A 262 -13.31 2.54 -5.02
CA ILE A 262 -12.25 3.45 -4.60
C ILE A 262 -12.25 4.65 -5.56
N PRO A 263 -12.22 5.91 -5.06
CA PRO A 263 -12.25 7.09 -5.90
C PRO A 263 -11.05 7.13 -6.85
N MET A 264 -11.31 7.52 -8.11
CA MET A 264 -10.32 7.61 -9.15
C MET A 264 -10.61 8.82 -10.05
N ASP A 265 -9.73 9.80 -10.06
CA ASP A 265 -9.90 11.02 -10.87
C ASP A 265 -9.29 10.91 -12.27
N CYS A 266 -8.54 9.84 -12.57
CA CYS A 266 -7.92 9.62 -13.87
C CYS A 266 -8.72 8.68 -14.76
N GLY A 267 -8.41 8.70 -16.07
CA GLY A 267 -8.94 7.71 -16.99
C GLY A 267 -8.43 6.29 -16.69
N PHE A 268 -9.34 5.31 -16.65
CA PHE A 268 -9.03 3.91 -16.37
C PHE A 268 -7.88 3.35 -17.25
N TRP A 269 -7.84 3.71 -18.53
CA TRP A 269 -6.80 3.26 -19.45
C TRP A 269 -5.42 3.89 -19.20
N ALA A 270 -5.36 5.12 -18.68
CA ALA A 270 -4.10 5.75 -18.29
C ALA A 270 -3.43 4.98 -17.17
N LEU A 271 -4.21 4.60 -16.15
CA LEU A 271 -3.73 3.79 -15.03
C LEU A 271 -3.25 2.40 -15.50
N ASN A 272 -4.01 1.74 -16.38
CA ASN A 272 -3.64 0.42 -16.90
C ASN A 272 -2.41 0.47 -17.83
N LEU A 273 -2.22 1.54 -18.57
CA LEU A 273 -0.99 1.74 -19.35
C LEU A 273 0.24 1.86 -18.44
N THR A 274 0.11 2.60 -17.35
CA THR A 274 1.16 2.71 -16.33
C THR A 274 1.45 1.36 -15.68
N SER A 275 0.41 0.58 -15.38
CA SER A 275 0.53 -0.79 -14.84
C SER A 275 1.23 -1.73 -15.81
N ALA A 276 0.91 -1.66 -17.10
CA ALA A 276 1.58 -2.44 -18.14
C ALA A 276 3.06 -2.06 -18.24
N LEU A 277 3.38 -0.78 -18.13
CA LEU A 277 4.77 -0.31 -18.14
C LEU A 277 5.55 -0.82 -16.93
N LEU A 278 4.93 -0.86 -15.74
CA LEU A 278 5.52 -1.48 -14.55
C LEU A 278 5.83 -2.97 -14.79
N VAL A 279 4.88 -3.71 -15.39
CA VAL A 279 5.08 -5.15 -15.69
C VAL A 279 6.31 -5.33 -16.58
N ILE A 280 6.43 -4.56 -17.66
CA ILE A 280 7.54 -4.65 -18.60
C ILE A 280 8.87 -4.23 -17.94
N ALA A 281 8.88 -3.14 -17.17
CA ALA A 281 10.07 -2.67 -16.45
C ALA A 281 10.54 -3.67 -15.39
N THR A 282 9.61 -4.31 -14.69
CA THR A 282 9.92 -5.35 -13.69
C THR A 282 10.53 -6.60 -14.33
N GLN A 283 9.99 -7.05 -15.46
CA GLN A 283 10.58 -8.16 -16.21
C GLN A 283 11.98 -7.81 -16.71
N ALA A 284 12.15 -6.59 -17.22
CA ALA A 284 13.45 -6.10 -17.65
C ALA A 284 14.47 -6.11 -16.51
N LEU A 285 14.09 -5.66 -15.32
CA LEU A 285 14.92 -5.72 -14.11
C LEU A 285 15.29 -7.18 -13.77
N ALA A 286 14.34 -8.11 -13.82
CA ALA A 286 14.59 -9.53 -13.55
C ALA A 286 15.61 -10.12 -14.56
N VAL A 287 15.46 -9.83 -15.85
CA VAL A 287 16.40 -10.26 -16.90
C VAL A 287 17.78 -9.65 -16.69
N PHE A 288 17.86 -8.38 -16.32
CA PHE A 288 19.11 -7.69 -15.99
C PHE A 288 19.84 -8.38 -14.84
N LEU A 289 19.15 -8.57 -13.71
CA LEU A 289 19.72 -9.22 -12.53
C LEU A 289 20.18 -10.65 -12.84
N PHE A 290 19.35 -11.41 -13.56
CA PHE A 290 19.72 -12.76 -13.99
C PHE A 290 20.94 -12.77 -14.93
N SER A 291 21.06 -11.76 -15.78
CA SER A 291 22.22 -11.65 -16.69
C SER A 291 23.52 -11.32 -15.97
N LEU A 292 23.44 -10.63 -14.80
CA LEU A 292 24.60 -10.38 -13.95
C LEU A 292 25.04 -11.61 -13.16
N PHE A 293 24.08 -12.37 -12.63
CA PHE A 293 24.31 -13.52 -11.76
C PHE A 293 23.51 -14.73 -12.28
N PRO A 294 23.97 -15.42 -13.31
CA PRO A 294 23.21 -16.50 -13.95
C PRO A 294 23.24 -17.84 -13.19
N ALA A 295 23.48 -17.80 -11.88
CA ALA A 295 23.38 -18.95 -10.97
C ALA A 295 21.99 -18.99 -10.33
N PHE A 296 21.22 -20.06 -10.58
CA PHE A 296 19.78 -20.14 -10.25
C PHE A 296 19.49 -19.91 -8.75
N SER A 297 20.18 -20.60 -7.86
CA SER A 297 19.95 -20.51 -6.41
C SER A 297 20.30 -19.13 -5.85
N ILE A 298 21.39 -18.53 -6.32
CA ILE A 298 21.84 -17.20 -5.89
C ILE A 298 20.88 -16.13 -6.38
N ILE A 299 20.48 -16.17 -7.63
CA ILE A 299 19.64 -15.13 -8.22
C ILE A 299 18.23 -15.09 -7.63
N ILE A 300 17.64 -16.22 -7.28
CA ILE A 300 16.34 -16.28 -6.58
C ILE A 300 16.41 -15.51 -5.25
N SER A 301 17.49 -15.68 -4.51
CA SER A 301 17.70 -14.97 -3.24
C SER A 301 17.88 -13.46 -3.45
N ILE A 302 18.69 -13.06 -4.45
CA ILE A 302 18.90 -11.64 -4.80
C ILE A 302 17.58 -11.00 -5.21
N VAL A 303 16.83 -11.64 -6.09
CA VAL A 303 15.56 -11.13 -6.62
C VAL A 303 14.49 -11.04 -5.52
N SER A 304 14.45 -11.99 -4.60
CA SER A 304 13.57 -11.93 -3.42
C SER A 304 13.91 -10.73 -2.52
N MET A 305 15.20 -10.50 -2.28
CA MET A 305 15.68 -9.34 -1.53
C MET A 305 15.35 -8.02 -2.25
N VAL A 306 15.61 -7.93 -3.54
CA VAL A 306 15.27 -6.75 -4.35
C VAL A 306 13.77 -6.49 -4.34
N GLY A 307 12.96 -7.54 -4.48
CA GLY A 307 11.51 -7.43 -4.42
C GLY A 307 11.01 -6.89 -3.08
N SER A 308 11.53 -7.40 -1.96
CA SER A 308 11.14 -6.95 -0.61
C SER A 308 11.62 -5.52 -0.31
N LEU A 309 12.83 -5.15 -0.75
CA LEU A 309 13.31 -3.76 -0.63
C LEU A 309 12.46 -2.79 -1.45
N GLY A 310 11.95 -3.21 -2.62
CA GLY A 310 11.01 -2.42 -3.41
C GLY A 310 9.75 -2.04 -2.65
N ALA A 311 9.26 -2.88 -1.75
CA ALA A 311 8.13 -2.58 -0.89
C ALA A 311 8.41 -1.38 0.05
N THR A 312 9.58 -1.36 0.66
CA THR A 312 9.98 -0.30 1.61
C THR A 312 10.37 0.99 0.88
N LEU A 313 11.10 0.86 -0.24
CA LEU A 313 11.64 1.99 -0.99
C LEU A 313 10.69 2.52 -2.06
N GLY A 314 9.54 1.86 -2.24
CA GLY A 314 8.52 2.22 -3.23
C GLY A 314 7.74 3.50 -2.90
N GLY A 315 7.92 4.09 -1.71
CA GLY A 315 7.22 5.32 -1.34
C GLY A 315 5.78 5.12 -0.87
N VAL A 316 5.35 3.88 -0.63
CA VAL A 316 3.97 3.58 -0.19
C VAL A 316 3.76 3.97 1.27
N THR A 317 4.68 3.57 2.15
CA THR A 317 4.55 3.79 3.61
C THR A 317 5.27 5.03 4.10
N PHE A 318 6.31 5.47 3.40
CA PHE A 318 7.11 6.64 3.76
C PHE A 318 7.40 7.48 2.51
N PRO A 319 7.13 8.80 2.55
CA PRO A 319 7.34 9.66 1.38
C PRO A 319 8.80 9.66 0.94
N VAL A 320 9.06 9.37 -0.34
CA VAL A 320 10.41 9.23 -0.90
C VAL A 320 11.27 10.48 -0.71
N LEU A 321 10.66 11.66 -0.83
CA LEU A 321 11.36 12.95 -0.68
C LEU A 321 11.94 13.19 0.72
N HIS A 322 11.44 12.48 1.74
CA HIS A 322 11.89 12.58 3.14
C HIS A 322 12.84 11.46 3.53
N MET A 323 13.20 10.58 2.60
CA MET A 323 14.19 9.53 2.85
C MET A 323 15.60 10.14 2.97
N PHE A 324 16.47 9.49 3.74
CA PHE A 324 17.89 9.82 3.78
C PHE A 324 18.50 9.79 2.38
N ALA A 325 19.31 10.77 2.01
CA ALA A 325 19.73 10.99 0.63
C ALA A 325 20.29 9.74 -0.11
N PRO A 326 21.16 8.89 0.46
CA PRO A 326 21.59 7.66 -0.20
C PRO A 326 20.45 6.68 -0.48
N VAL A 327 19.46 6.58 0.44
CA VAL A 327 18.29 5.72 0.30
C VAL A 327 17.35 6.27 -0.76
N TYR A 328 17.17 7.59 -0.81
CA TYR A 328 16.43 8.27 -1.86
C TYR A 328 16.98 7.94 -3.26
N TYR A 329 18.30 8.04 -3.47
CA TYR A 329 18.91 7.68 -4.76
C TYR A 329 18.83 6.18 -5.04
N ALA A 330 19.00 5.32 -4.03
CA ALA A 330 18.86 3.89 -4.19
C ALA A 330 17.43 3.48 -4.60
N SER A 331 16.41 4.23 -4.16
CA SER A 331 15.02 3.96 -4.50
C SER A 331 14.74 4.03 -6.01
N TYR A 332 15.52 4.79 -6.78
CA TYR A 332 15.40 4.84 -8.25
C TYR A 332 15.64 3.51 -8.95
N LEU A 333 16.30 2.56 -8.28
CA LEU A 333 16.56 1.22 -8.83
C LEU A 333 15.33 0.30 -8.77
N PHE A 334 14.20 0.75 -8.23
CA PHE A 334 13.00 -0.04 -8.07
C PHE A 334 11.86 0.47 -8.96
N PRO A 335 11.39 -0.32 -9.94
CA PRO A 335 10.31 0.08 -10.85
C PRO A 335 9.04 0.50 -10.12
N VAL A 336 8.69 -0.19 -9.02
CA VAL A 336 7.48 0.11 -8.24
C VAL A 336 7.47 1.52 -7.66
N ARG A 337 8.62 2.10 -7.30
CA ARG A 337 8.71 3.49 -6.87
C ARG A 337 8.12 4.46 -7.89
N HIS A 338 8.59 4.34 -9.12
CA HIS A 338 8.13 5.20 -10.21
C HIS A 338 6.66 5.01 -10.52
N PHE A 339 6.21 3.75 -10.45
CA PHE A 339 4.80 3.42 -10.62
C PHE A 339 3.93 4.05 -9.52
N VAL A 340 4.34 3.97 -8.25
CA VAL A 340 3.59 4.55 -7.13
C VAL A 340 3.49 6.07 -7.26
N GLU A 341 4.58 6.76 -7.59
CA GLU A 341 4.57 8.21 -7.81
C GLU A 341 3.66 8.63 -8.97
N ILE A 342 3.71 7.90 -10.10
CA ILE A 342 2.80 8.15 -11.23
C ILE A 342 1.36 7.86 -10.82
N GLY A 343 1.11 6.73 -10.14
CA GLY A 343 -0.21 6.30 -9.71
C GLY A 343 -0.86 7.31 -8.75
N GLN A 344 -0.13 7.76 -7.74
CA GLN A 344 -0.62 8.79 -6.80
C GLN A 344 -0.97 10.10 -7.51
N ASN A 345 -0.14 10.53 -8.46
CA ASN A 345 -0.42 11.74 -9.22
C ASN A 345 -1.63 11.58 -10.15
N LEU A 346 -1.79 10.42 -10.80
CA LEU A 346 -2.95 10.14 -11.63
C LEU A 346 -4.24 10.03 -10.82
N LEU A 347 -4.20 9.33 -9.69
CA LEU A 347 -5.39 9.05 -8.87
C LEU A 347 -5.87 10.30 -8.11
N TYR A 348 -4.95 11.14 -7.64
CA TYR A 348 -5.30 12.24 -6.73
C TYR A 348 -4.99 13.62 -7.29
N GLY A 349 -3.98 13.75 -8.15
CA GLY A 349 -3.53 15.05 -8.64
C GLY A 349 -4.31 15.58 -9.83
N ASN A 350 -4.96 14.72 -10.59
CA ASN A 350 -5.64 15.00 -11.86
C ASN A 350 -4.78 15.79 -12.90
N TYR A 351 -3.45 15.73 -12.75
CA TYR A 351 -2.52 16.43 -13.65
C TYR A 351 -2.08 15.58 -14.86
N GLY A 352 -2.61 14.38 -15.00
CA GLY A 352 -2.19 13.42 -16.03
C GLY A 352 -0.70 13.11 -15.93
N TYR A 353 -0.05 12.90 -17.06
CA TYR A 353 1.39 12.60 -17.10
C TYR A 353 2.29 13.85 -17.09
N ALA A 354 1.72 15.08 -17.12
CA ALA A 354 2.48 16.31 -17.37
C ALA A 354 3.68 16.51 -16.43
N TYR A 355 3.53 16.15 -15.15
CA TYR A 355 4.60 16.28 -14.15
C TYR A 355 5.36 14.97 -13.87
N MET A 356 4.95 13.85 -14.48
CA MET A 356 5.47 12.51 -14.19
C MET A 356 6.34 11.92 -15.31
N TRP A 357 6.64 12.70 -16.37
CA TRP A 357 7.46 12.22 -17.48
C TRP A 357 8.82 11.68 -17.05
N GLY A 358 9.42 12.26 -16.00
CA GLY A 358 10.67 11.74 -15.42
C GLY A 358 10.53 10.30 -14.91
N ASN A 359 9.45 10.00 -14.21
CA ASN A 359 9.17 8.65 -13.70
C ASN A 359 8.81 7.67 -14.85
N VAL A 360 8.06 8.13 -15.85
CA VAL A 360 7.78 7.34 -17.06
C VAL A 360 9.08 7.02 -17.81
N ALA A 361 9.96 8.01 -17.97
CA ALA A 361 11.27 7.81 -18.59
C ALA A 361 12.15 6.83 -17.79
N CYS A 362 12.13 6.90 -16.45
CA CYS A 362 12.82 5.94 -15.59
C CYS A 362 12.30 4.51 -15.80
N LEU A 363 10.97 4.30 -15.88
CA LEU A 363 10.42 2.98 -16.18
C LEU A 363 10.86 2.46 -17.55
N LEU A 364 10.93 3.31 -18.56
CA LEU A 364 11.45 2.95 -19.90
C LEU A 364 12.96 2.66 -19.88
N LEU A 365 13.73 3.38 -19.05
CA LEU A 365 15.17 3.15 -18.89
C LEU A 365 15.50 1.75 -18.34
N PHE A 366 14.61 1.12 -17.58
CA PHE A 366 14.82 -0.28 -17.14
C PHE A 366 14.97 -1.27 -18.31
N LEU A 367 14.49 -0.94 -19.50
CA LEU A 367 14.59 -1.80 -20.68
C LEU A 367 16.03 -1.84 -21.25
N ILE A 368 16.85 -0.82 -21.00
CA ILE A 368 18.17 -0.69 -21.60
C ILE A 368 19.21 -1.68 -21.02
N PRO A 369 19.39 -1.81 -19.67
CA PRO A 369 20.39 -2.68 -19.08
C PRO A 369 20.31 -4.15 -19.52
N PRO A 370 19.14 -4.82 -19.54
CA PRO A 370 19.08 -6.20 -20.03
C PRO A 370 19.47 -6.30 -21.50
N LEU A 371 19.10 -5.31 -22.33
CA LEU A 371 19.47 -5.31 -23.73
C LEU A 371 20.99 -5.39 -23.92
N LEU A 372 21.76 -4.68 -23.11
CA LEU A 372 23.21 -4.68 -23.18
C LEU A 372 23.84 -6.00 -22.68
N LEU A 373 23.18 -6.69 -21.74
CA LEU A 373 23.70 -7.89 -21.09
C LEU A 373 23.23 -9.22 -21.70
N LEU A 374 22.24 -9.23 -22.59
CA LEU A 374 21.76 -10.46 -23.24
C LEU A 374 22.88 -11.26 -23.96
N PRO A 375 23.86 -10.63 -24.63
CA PRO A 375 24.99 -11.38 -25.19
C PRO A 375 25.85 -12.09 -24.14
N HIS A 376 26.03 -11.48 -22.97
CA HIS A 376 26.70 -12.10 -21.82
C HIS A 376 25.89 -13.29 -21.29
N LEU A 377 24.58 -13.11 -21.09
CA LEU A 377 23.68 -14.19 -20.69
C LEU A 377 23.74 -15.37 -21.65
N LYS A 378 23.73 -15.14 -22.98
CA LYS A 378 23.87 -16.20 -23.98
C LYS A 378 25.15 -17.01 -23.81
N ARG A 379 26.29 -16.33 -23.61
CA ARG A 379 27.58 -16.99 -23.38
C ARG A 379 27.55 -17.85 -22.11
N SER A 380 26.97 -17.33 -21.05
CA SER A 380 26.86 -18.04 -19.79
C SER A 380 25.99 -19.29 -19.88
N LEU A 381 24.83 -19.19 -20.55
CA LEU A 381 23.94 -20.34 -20.80
C LEU A 381 24.56 -21.43 -21.66
N ILE A 382 25.40 -21.06 -22.64
CA ILE A 382 26.11 -22.03 -23.53
C ILE A 382 27.26 -22.69 -22.76
N SER A 383 28.03 -21.91 -21.97
CA SER A 383 29.24 -22.42 -21.30
C SER A 383 28.90 -23.33 -20.10
N ARG A 384 27.65 -23.40 -19.67
CA ARG A 384 27.19 -24.15 -18.49
C ARG A 384 28.00 -23.86 -17.20
N LYS A 385 28.64 -22.70 -17.15
CA LYS A 385 29.57 -22.31 -16.08
C LYS A 385 28.94 -22.30 -14.69
N TYR A 386 27.63 -22.21 -14.63
CA TYR A 386 26.87 -22.05 -13.39
C TYR A 386 25.90 -23.21 -13.12
N ASP A 387 25.89 -24.25 -13.98
CA ASP A 387 25.02 -25.43 -13.83
C ASP A 387 25.41 -26.28 -12.58
N ASP A 388 26.67 -26.17 -12.14
CA ASP A 388 27.24 -26.94 -11.02
C ASP A 388 27.17 -26.16 -9.67
N ILE A 389 26.62 -24.94 -9.66
CA ILE A 389 26.45 -24.14 -8.43
C ILE A 389 25.00 -24.31 -7.96
N GLU A 390 24.69 -25.44 -7.35
CA GLU A 390 23.42 -25.71 -6.65
C GLU A 390 23.53 -25.40 -5.14
#